data_b147d027c6556d03c55801da9139ef54
#
_entry.id   b147d027c6556d03c55801da9139ef54
#
_cell.length_a   1.000
_cell.length_b   1.000
_cell.length_c   1.000
_cell.angle_alpha   90.00
_cell.angle_beta   90.00
_cell.angle_gamma   90.00
#
_symmetry.space_group_name_H-M   'P 1'
#
loop_
_entity.id
_entity.type
_entity.pdbx_description
1 polymer ?
#
loop_
_entity_poly.entity_id
_entity_poly.type
_entity_poly.pdbx_seq_one_letter_code
_entity_poly.pdbx_strand_id
1 'polypeptide(L)'
;MRRGPLVAALASLAGALALAGAVGQCAQKGRATAPQVLRVQPGDVFVLRPPQGKGRPEAAQFLGKRYPALALGGEGSPVFLLGLDIDAATGRETIVVSRGAGGEEQRIPVDVVRRAFPEERLTLPPAMVTPPKELEERIAREQEQAAAVYRESGGGALWTGAFERALAERAAGNFGRRRILNGIPKSPHAGQDYTAPAGTPVHAIAAGRVRLARDFYYSGLTVLVDHGAGLVSQYLHLEKLLVAEGEQVAAGQVVGRVGSTGRATGPHLHLGVRLFEQRVDPERLWGLFAAGTR
;
A
#
# COMPACT_ATOMS: atom_id res chain seq x y z
N MET A 1 -2.98 -69.83 12.43
CA MET A 1 -3.90 -70.64 11.61
C MET A 1 -4.19 -69.85 10.36
N ARG A 2 -3.58 -70.23 9.24
CA ARG A 2 -4.22 -70.76 8.01
C ARG A 2 -5.11 -69.70 7.36
N ARG A 3 -5.04 -69.34 6.13
CA ARG A 3 -4.36 -69.64 4.87
C ARG A 3 -4.94 -68.66 3.86
N GLY A 4 -4.16 -68.11 2.97
CA GLY A 4 -4.64 -67.63 1.69
C GLY A 4 -5.03 -68.80 0.76
N PRO A 5 -5.08 -68.79 -0.54
CA PRO A 5 -4.62 -67.84 -1.54
C PRO A 5 -5.50 -67.82 -2.83
N LEU A 6 -4.94 -67.36 -3.93
CA LEU A 6 -5.04 -67.69 -5.38
C LEU A 6 -5.88 -66.72 -6.20
N VAL A 7 -5.27 -65.95 -7.12
CA VAL A 7 -4.68 -66.28 -8.44
C VAL A 7 -5.71 -66.60 -9.52
N ALA A 8 -5.70 -65.86 -10.62
CA ALA A 8 -5.66 -66.16 -12.02
C ALA A 8 -6.13 -64.93 -12.86
N ALA A 9 -5.42 -64.27 -13.64
CA ALA A 9 -4.67 -64.53 -14.90
C ALA A 9 -5.53 -64.98 -16.07
N LEU A 10 -5.45 -64.28 -17.16
CA LEU A 10 -5.41 -64.60 -18.59
C LEU A 10 -6.04 -63.46 -19.40
N ALA A 11 -5.38 -62.65 -20.16
CA ALA A 11 -4.58 -62.85 -21.36
C ALA A 11 -5.42 -62.93 -22.66
N SER A 12 -4.99 -62.10 -23.59
CA SER A 12 -4.93 -62.21 -25.06
C SER A 12 -6.12 -61.58 -25.80
N LEU A 13 -6.04 -60.97 -26.96
CA LEU A 13 -5.08 -60.90 -28.05
C LEU A 13 -5.52 -59.78 -29.02
N ALA A 14 -4.58 -58.98 -29.45
CA ALA A 14 -4.31 -58.56 -30.83
C ALA A 14 -5.43 -58.05 -31.75
N GLY A 15 -5.17 -56.94 -32.40
CA GLY A 15 -5.79 -56.50 -33.61
C GLY A 15 -5.26 -55.15 -34.07
N ALA A 16 -4.15 -55.18 -34.82
CA ALA A 16 -3.58 -54.01 -35.49
C ALA A 16 -4.47 -53.60 -36.68
N LEU A 17 -4.71 -52.31 -36.83
CA LEU A 17 -4.86 -51.71 -38.14
C LEU A 17 -4.36 -50.27 -38.12
N ALA A 18 -3.24 -50.06 -38.79
CA ALA A 18 -2.72 -48.73 -39.09
C ALA A 18 -3.59 -48.09 -40.18
N LEU A 19 -4.11 -46.89 -39.88
CA LEU A 19 -4.56 -45.95 -40.91
C LEU A 19 -3.86 -44.62 -40.67
N ALA A 20 -2.88 -44.38 -41.52
CA ALA A 20 -2.23 -43.08 -41.62
C ALA A 20 -3.26 -42.07 -42.16
N GLY A 21 -3.74 -41.21 -41.26
CA GLY A 21 -4.47 -39.99 -41.60
C GLY A 21 -3.62 -38.80 -41.26
N ALA A 22 -2.99 -38.18 -42.26
CA ALA A 22 -2.35 -36.90 -42.13
C ALA A 22 -3.43 -35.87 -41.81
N VAL A 23 -3.58 -35.54 -40.49
CA VAL A 23 -4.35 -34.40 -40.07
C VAL A 23 -3.36 -33.24 -39.96
N GLY A 24 -3.49 -32.31 -40.91
CA GLY A 24 -2.73 -31.08 -40.96
C GLY A 24 -2.81 -30.36 -39.60
N GLN A 25 -1.66 -30.13 -38.99
CA GLN A 25 -1.53 -29.22 -37.90
C GLN A 25 -1.86 -27.82 -38.43
N CYS A 26 -3.11 -27.42 -38.30
CA CYS A 26 -3.52 -26.04 -38.41
C CYS A 26 -2.86 -25.32 -37.23
N ALA A 27 -1.72 -24.67 -37.48
CA ALA A 27 -1.09 -23.76 -36.50
C ALA A 27 -2.13 -22.70 -36.15
N GLN A 28 -2.79 -22.85 -35.00
CA GLN A 28 -3.55 -21.77 -34.40
C GLN A 28 -2.54 -20.66 -34.15
N LYS A 29 -2.51 -19.70 -35.08
CA LYS A 29 -1.89 -18.38 -34.83
C LYS A 29 -2.49 -17.88 -33.55
N GLY A 30 -1.66 -17.83 -32.48
CA GLY A 30 -2.07 -17.34 -31.20
C GLY A 30 -2.73 -15.96 -31.40
N ARG A 31 -4.00 -15.88 -31.07
CA ARG A 31 -4.72 -14.62 -30.96
C ARG A 31 -3.90 -13.80 -29.96
N ALA A 32 -3.24 -12.74 -30.41
CA ALA A 32 -2.65 -11.76 -29.54
C ALA A 32 -3.76 -11.30 -28.62
N THR A 33 -3.71 -11.72 -27.35
CA THR A 33 -4.60 -11.21 -26.33
C THR A 33 -4.35 -9.72 -26.27
N ALA A 34 -5.38 -8.92 -26.49
CA ALA A 34 -5.29 -7.46 -26.34
C ALA A 34 -4.59 -7.17 -24.99
N PRO A 35 -3.66 -6.20 -24.93
CA PRO A 35 -2.94 -5.91 -23.72
C PRO A 35 -3.97 -5.64 -22.62
N GLN A 36 -3.89 -6.42 -21.54
CA GLN A 36 -4.81 -6.30 -20.41
C GLN A 36 -4.55 -4.93 -19.75
N VAL A 37 -5.49 -4.00 -19.92
CA VAL A 37 -5.39 -2.67 -19.34
C VAL A 37 -5.48 -2.79 -17.82
N LEU A 38 -4.47 -2.28 -17.13
CA LEU A 38 -4.43 -2.25 -15.67
C LEU A 38 -5.57 -1.35 -15.15
N ARG A 39 -6.36 -1.84 -14.22
CA ARG A 39 -7.45 -1.08 -13.58
C ARG A 39 -7.11 -0.80 -12.13
N VAL A 40 -7.12 0.47 -11.77
CA VAL A 40 -6.76 0.97 -10.43
C VAL A 40 -7.81 1.98 -9.93
N GLN A 41 -7.84 2.24 -8.63
CA GLN A 41 -8.81 3.13 -7.99
C GLN A 41 -8.11 4.18 -7.11
N PRO A 42 -8.72 5.35 -6.88
CA PRO A 42 -8.22 6.32 -5.91
C PRO A 42 -7.96 5.67 -4.54
N GLY A 43 -6.79 5.97 -3.97
CA GLY A 43 -6.29 5.35 -2.74
C GLY A 43 -5.60 4.00 -2.92
N ASP A 44 -5.51 3.45 -4.14
CA ASP A 44 -4.77 2.22 -4.36
C ASP A 44 -3.27 2.43 -4.27
N VAL A 45 -2.60 1.38 -3.85
CA VAL A 45 -1.17 1.15 -3.99
C VAL A 45 -0.97 -0.22 -4.64
N PHE A 46 -0.05 -0.33 -5.58
CA PHE A 46 0.14 -1.56 -6.35
C PHE A 46 1.59 -1.72 -6.82
N VAL A 47 1.98 -2.97 -7.06
CA VAL A 47 3.29 -3.31 -7.60
C VAL A 47 3.18 -3.49 -9.12
N LEU A 48 3.91 -2.68 -9.87
CA LEU A 48 4.07 -2.84 -11.30
C LEU A 48 5.33 -3.64 -11.60
N ARG A 49 5.17 -4.78 -12.27
CA ARG A 49 6.26 -5.52 -12.91
C ARG A 49 6.35 -5.06 -14.36
N PRO A 50 7.39 -4.31 -14.74
CA PRO A 50 7.48 -3.81 -16.11
C PRO A 50 7.60 -4.97 -17.10
N PRO A 51 7.00 -4.89 -18.30
CA PRO A 51 7.20 -5.88 -19.34
C PRO A 51 8.68 -6.04 -19.68
N GLN A 52 9.05 -7.16 -20.27
CA GLN A 52 10.42 -7.36 -20.74
C GLN A 52 10.78 -6.33 -21.84
N GLY A 53 12.04 -5.92 -21.90
CA GLY A 53 12.52 -4.93 -22.88
C GLY A 53 14.03 -4.72 -22.74
N LYS A 54 14.62 -4.02 -23.71
CA LYS A 54 16.05 -3.66 -23.66
C LYS A 54 16.33 -2.68 -22.54
N GLY A 55 17.44 -2.84 -21.85
CA GLY A 55 17.86 -1.99 -20.73
C GLY A 55 17.16 -2.33 -19.42
N ARG A 56 17.80 -2.02 -18.31
CA ARG A 56 17.24 -2.22 -16.97
C ARG A 56 16.20 -1.13 -16.66
N PRO A 57 15.01 -1.47 -16.15
CA PRO A 57 14.06 -0.46 -15.69
C PRO A 57 14.66 0.40 -14.56
N GLU A 58 14.56 1.72 -14.67
CA GLU A 58 15.15 2.68 -13.71
C GLU A 58 14.09 3.47 -12.95
N ALA A 59 13.04 3.91 -13.67
CA ALA A 59 11.96 4.65 -13.06
C ALA A 59 10.64 4.44 -13.79
N ALA A 60 9.55 4.61 -13.05
CA ALA A 60 8.21 4.75 -13.61
C ALA A 60 7.68 6.16 -13.33
N GLN A 61 7.03 6.77 -14.31
CA GLN A 61 6.28 8.03 -14.15
C GLN A 61 4.79 7.74 -14.22
N PHE A 62 4.05 8.22 -13.24
CA PHE A 62 2.60 8.06 -13.18
C PHE A 62 1.96 9.24 -12.45
N LEU A 63 0.96 9.86 -13.06
CA LEU A 63 0.25 11.02 -12.50
C LEU A 63 1.20 12.12 -11.98
N GLY A 64 2.22 12.45 -12.76
CA GLY A 64 3.20 13.50 -12.43
C GLY A 64 4.24 13.13 -11.36
N LYS A 65 4.18 11.92 -10.79
CA LYS A 65 5.17 11.42 -9.82
C LYS A 65 6.15 10.46 -10.47
N ARG A 66 7.39 10.44 -9.95
CA ARG A 66 8.45 9.54 -10.38
C ARG A 66 8.73 8.51 -9.29
N TYR A 67 8.64 7.24 -9.63
CA TYR A 67 8.83 6.10 -8.74
C TYR A 67 10.13 5.38 -9.11
N PRO A 68 11.04 5.14 -8.15
CA PRO A 68 12.28 4.43 -8.42
C PRO A 68 12.02 2.94 -8.62
N ALA A 69 12.93 2.30 -9.36
CA ALA A 69 12.95 0.85 -9.45
C ALA A 69 13.40 0.23 -8.12
N LEU A 70 12.66 -0.75 -7.62
CA LEU A 70 12.90 -1.43 -6.36
C LEU A 70 13.32 -2.88 -6.62
N ALA A 71 14.33 -3.35 -5.89
CA ALA A 71 14.70 -4.76 -5.83
C ALA A 71 13.97 -5.38 -4.62
N LEU A 72 12.76 -5.88 -4.82
CA LEU A 72 12.00 -6.56 -3.79
C LEU A 72 12.22 -8.07 -3.89
N GLY A 73 12.99 -8.63 -2.95
CA GLY A 73 13.10 -10.08 -2.75
C GLY A 73 13.95 -10.85 -3.76
N GLY A 74 15.28 -10.65 -3.81
CA GLY A 74 16.21 -11.50 -4.52
C GLY A 74 16.61 -11.02 -5.92
N GLU A 75 17.21 -11.90 -6.75
CA GLU A 75 17.78 -11.59 -8.09
C GLU A 75 16.73 -11.31 -9.19
N GLY A 76 15.49 -10.97 -8.82
CA GLY A 76 14.41 -10.72 -9.77
C GLY A 76 14.54 -9.38 -10.53
N SER A 77 13.79 -9.26 -11.63
CA SER A 77 13.64 -7.98 -12.34
C SER A 77 13.11 -6.91 -11.40
N PRO A 78 13.60 -5.66 -11.49
CA PRO A 78 13.13 -4.57 -10.65
C PRO A 78 11.63 -4.33 -10.84
N VAL A 79 10.96 -3.90 -9.78
CA VAL A 79 9.54 -3.56 -9.76
C VAL A 79 9.34 -2.11 -9.34
N PHE A 80 8.15 -1.58 -9.52
CA PHE A 80 7.78 -0.25 -9.05
C PHE A 80 6.62 -0.36 -8.07
N LEU A 81 6.72 0.31 -6.94
CA LEU A 81 5.60 0.52 -6.02
C LEU A 81 4.96 1.85 -6.39
N LEU A 82 3.73 1.80 -6.92
CA LEU A 82 2.98 2.98 -7.36
C LEU A 82 1.77 3.21 -6.46
N GLY A 83 1.42 4.48 -6.28
CA GLY A 83 0.26 4.88 -5.50
C GLY A 83 -0.64 5.86 -6.27
N LEU A 84 -1.93 5.86 -5.94
CA LEU A 84 -2.88 6.87 -6.37
C LEU A 84 -3.41 7.62 -5.16
N ASP A 85 -3.39 8.94 -5.22
CA ASP A 85 -4.03 9.74 -4.17
C ASP A 85 -5.53 9.43 -4.09
N ILE A 86 -6.06 9.55 -2.88
CA ILE A 86 -7.49 9.37 -2.58
C ILE A 86 -8.40 10.28 -3.42
N ASP A 87 -7.89 11.43 -3.87
CA ASP A 87 -8.59 12.38 -4.72
C ASP A 87 -8.17 12.31 -6.20
N ALA A 88 -7.48 11.23 -6.61
CA ALA A 88 -7.09 11.04 -8.01
C ALA A 88 -8.30 11.06 -8.94
N ALA A 89 -8.18 11.78 -10.06
CA ALA A 89 -9.20 11.83 -11.09
C ALA A 89 -9.36 10.46 -11.77
N THR A 90 -10.59 10.13 -12.16
CA THR A 90 -10.89 8.94 -12.95
C THR A 90 -10.66 9.21 -14.44
N GLY A 91 -10.24 8.18 -15.18
CA GLY A 91 -9.98 8.31 -16.62
C GLY A 91 -8.90 7.35 -17.09
N ARG A 92 -8.56 7.46 -18.36
CA ARG A 92 -7.45 6.71 -18.93
C ARG A 92 -6.16 7.48 -18.74
N GLU A 93 -5.17 6.81 -18.16
CA GLU A 93 -3.85 7.33 -17.84
C GLU A 93 -2.77 6.42 -18.44
N THR A 94 -1.52 6.84 -18.35
CA THR A 94 -0.37 6.07 -18.84
C THR A 94 0.73 6.05 -17.80
N ILE A 95 1.23 4.87 -17.48
CA ILE A 95 2.50 4.71 -16.77
C ILE A 95 3.61 4.69 -17.82
N VAL A 96 4.63 5.54 -17.65
CA VAL A 96 5.81 5.58 -18.53
C VAL A 96 6.98 4.98 -17.77
N VAL A 97 7.50 3.85 -18.24
CA VAL A 97 8.68 3.19 -17.65
C VAL A 97 9.90 3.59 -18.45
N SER A 98 10.84 4.29 -17.80
CA SER A 98 12.16 4.61 -18.36
C SER A 98 13.16 3.48 -18.08
N ARG A 99 14.08 3.26 -19.03
CA ARG A 99 15.13 2.24 -18.95
C ARG A 99 16.50 2.87 -19.16
N GLY A 100 17.53 2.27 -18.58
CA GLY A 100 18.92 2.72 -18.74
C GLY A 100 19.43 2.66 -20.18
N ALA A 101 20.69 2.96 -20.35
CA ALA A 101 21.34 3.20 -21.64
C ALA A 101 20.89 2.26 -22.77
N GLY A 102 20.37 2.84 -23.86
CA GLY A 102 19.88 2.10 -25.04
C GLY A 102 18.53 1.42 -24.86
N GLY A 103 17.83 1.68 -23.74
CA GLY A 103 16.48 1.17 -23.49
C GLY A 103 15.39 2.09 -24.04
N GLU A 104 14.31 1.49 -24.51
CA GLU A 104 13.15 2.20 -25.00
C GLU A 104 12.17 2.49 -23.85
N GLU A 105 11.52 3.66 -23.88
CA GLU A 105 10.40 3.93 -23.00
C GLU A 105 9.25 2.96 -23.27
N GLN A 106 8.67 2.44 -22.20
CA GLN A 106 7.49 1.61 -22.29
C GLN A 106 6.27 2.38 -21.73
N ARG A 107 5.21 2.42 -22.52
CA ARG A 107 3.95 3.06 -22.16
C ARG A 107 2.91 2.00 -21.82
N ILE A 108 2.41 2.04 -20.59
CA ILE A 108 1.48 1.05 -20.06
C ILE A 108 0.15 1.77 -19.78
N PRO A 109 -0.92 1.45 -20.54
CA PRO A 109 -2.24 2.07 -20.33
C PRO A 109 -2.84 1.60 -19.01
N VAL A 110 -3.45 2.54 -18.28
CA VAL A 110 -4.11 2.32 -16.99
C VAL A 110 -5.47 2.99 -17.01
N ASP A 111 -6.50 2.28 -16.60
CA ASP A 111 -7.82 2.86 -16.36
C ASP A 111 -7.97 3.15 -14.85
N VAL A 112 -8.00 4.41 -14.48
CA VAL A 112 -8.36 4.85 -13.13
C VAL A 112 -9.88 4.82 -13.03
N VAL A 113 -10.41 3.85 -12.31
CA VAL A 113 -11.85 3.64 -12.19
C VAL A 113 -12.37 4.20 -10.87
N ARG A 114 -13.64 4.60 -10.84
CA ARG A 114 -14.26 5.20 -9.67
C ARG A 114 -14.20 4.26 -8.45
N ARG A 115 -13.79 4.81 -7.30
CA ARG A 115 -13.99 4.22 -5.97
C ARG A 115 -15.04 5.05 -5.22
N ALA A 116 -16.06 4.40 -4.68
CA ALA A 116 -17.04 5.07 -3.84
C ALA A 116 -16.46 5.25 -2.44
N PHE A 117 -16.50 6.49 -1.94
CA PHE A 117 -16.15 6.83 -0.57
C PHE A 117 -17.40 7.35 0.14
N PRO A 118 -17.96 6.62 1.11
CA PRO A 118 -19.14 7.05 1.85
C PRO A 118 -18.92 8.36 2.61
N GLU A 119 -19.98 9.11 2.84
CA GLU A 119 -19.95 10.25 3.77
C GLU A 119 -19.95 9.78 5.23
N GLU A 120 -19.22 10.50 6.06
CA GLU A 120 -19.18 10.37 7.51
C GLU A 120 -19.49 11.71 8.14
N ARG A 121 -20.62 11.76 8.85
CA ARG A 121 -21.08 12.97 9.53
C ARG A 121 -20.82 12.84 11.02
N LEU A 122 -19.99 13.73 11.57
CA LEU A 122 -19.61 13.72 12.98
C LEU A 122 -19.93 15.06 13.63
N THR A 123 -20.38 15.01 14.87
CA THR A 123 -20.51 16.20 15.74
C THR A 123 -19.35 16.17 16.72
N LEU A 124 -18.55 17.23 16.72
CA LEU A 124 -17.36 17.38 17.53
C LEU A 124 -17.42 18.72 18.28
N PRO A 125 -16.65 18.88 19.37
CA PRO A 125 -16.46 20.19 19.99
C PRO A 125 -16.04 21.24 18.95
N PRO A 126 -16.61 22.45 18.97
CA PRO A 126 -16.35 23.48 17.93
C PRO A 126 -14.86 23.75 17.69
N ALA A 127 -14.05 23.82 18.74
CA ALA A 127 -12.60 24.03 18.63
C ALA A 127 -11.87 22.94 17.82
N MET A 128 -12.40 21.70 17.77
CA MET A 128 -11.85 20.60 16.98
C MET A 128 -12.20 20.71 15.49
N VAL A 129 -13.20 21.51 15.14
CA VAL A 129 -13.67 21.71 13.76
C VAL A 129 -13.17 23.03 13.19
N THR A 130 -13.27 24.09 14.00
CA THR A 130 -12.76 25.44 13.69
C THR A 130 -11.88 25.86 14.86
N PRO A 131 -10.55 25.68 14.75
CA PRO A 131 -9.64 25.99 15.84
C PRO A 131 -9.66 27.49 16.16
N PRO A 132 -9.32 27.87 17.41
CA PRO A 132 -9.06 29.24 17.76
C PRO A 132 -7.96 29.85 16.88
N LYS A 133 -8.10 31.13 16.55
CA LYS A 133 -7.21 31.84 15.63
C LYS A 133 -5.73 31.80 16.09
N GLU A 134 -5.52 31.81 17.39
CA GLU A 134 -4.21 31.75 18.02
C GLU A 134 -3.47 30.43 17.76
N LEU A 135 -4.18 29.37 17.34
CA LEU A 135 -3.61 28.06 17.03
C LEU A 135 -3.36 27.84 15.54
N GLU A 136 -3.84 28.73 14.67
CA GLU A 136 -3.72 28.57 13.21
C GLU A 136 -2.25 28.48 12.77
N GLU A 137 -1.38 29.31 13.31
CA GLU A 137 0.06 29.26 13.01
C GLU A 137 0.72 27.97 13.50
N ARG A 138 0.33 27.48 14.70
CA ARG A 138 0.83 26.20 15.21
C ARG A 138 0.41 25.07 14.27
N ILE A 139 -0.86 25.04 13.89
CA ILE A 139 -1.42 24.02 13.00
C ILE A 139 -0.73 24.04 11.63
N ALA A 140 -0.53 25.24 11.06
CA ALA A 140 0.16 25.38 9.78
C ALA A 140 1.61 24.87 9.83
N ARG A 141 2.35 25.20 10.89
CA ARG A 141 3.72 24.67 11.10
C ARG A 141 3.74 23.14 11.24
N GLU A 142 2.82 22.58 12.01
CA GLU A 142 2.72 21.12 12.20
C GLU A 142 2.40 20.40 10.89
N GLN A 143 1.50 20.94 10.08
CA GLN A 143 1.16 20.41 8.75
C GLN A 143 2.37 20.46 7.81
N GLU A 144 3.12 21.58 7.82
CA GLU A 144 4.32 21.73 7.00
C GLU A 144 5.43 20.76 7.43
N GLN A 145 5.63 20.56 8.74
CA GLN A 145 6.58 19.56 9.25
C GLN A 145 6.26 18.15 8.77
N ALA A 146 5.00 17.74 8.82
CA ALA A 146 4.59 16.44 8.29
C ALA A 146 4.75 16.36 6.77
N ALA A 147 4.37 17.43 6.04
CA ALA A 147 4.50 17.50 4.58
C ALA A 147 5.97 17.43 4.13
N ALA A 148 6.89 18.07 4.87
CA ALA A 148 8.32 17.99 4.61
C ALA A 148 8.83 16.54 4.68
N VAL A 149 8.40 15.75 5.67
CA VAL A 149 8.76 14.32 5.78
C VAL A 149 8.32 13.55 4.53
N TYR A 150 7.10 13.81 4.02
CA TYR A 150 6.59 13.09 2.84
C TYR A 150 7.34 13.47 1.56
N ARG A 151 7.71 14.74 1.39
CA ARG A 151 8.49 15.22 0.24
C ARG A 151 9.93 14.74 0.25
N GLU A 152 10.54 14.67 1.43
CA GLU A 152 11.94 14.28 1.62
C GLU A 152 12.14 12.77 1.64
N SER A 153 11.07 11.99 1.85
CA SER A 153 11.16 10.54 1.77
C SER A 153 11.57 10.10 0.38
N GLY A 154 12.63 9.30 0.29
CA GLY A 154 13.20 8.87 -0.99
C GLY A 154 14.32 7.86 -0.79
N GLY A 155 15.22 7.77 -1.77
CA GLY A 155 16.31 6.79 -1.73
C GLY A 155 15.83 5.36 -1.95
N GLY A 156 16.59 4.38 -1.45
CA GLY A 156 16.24 2.96 -1.49
C GLY A 156 15.23 2.59 -0.42
N ALA A 157 14.54 1.46 -0.61
CA ALA A 157 13.69 0.87 0.41
C ALA A 157 14.54 0.45 1.63
N LEU A 158 14.06 0.75 2.83
CA LEU A 158 14.69 0.35 4.09
C LEU A 158 14.13 -0.96 4.62
N TRP A 159 13.14 -1.56 3.95
CA TRP A 159 12.55 -2.85 4.28
C TRP A 159 12.98 -3.94 3.29
N THR A 160 13.03 -5.19 3.74
CA THR A 160 13.41 -6.35 2.93
C THR A 160 12.42 -7.52 3.01
N GLY A 161 11.42 -7.44 3.87
CA GLY A 161 10.49 -8.53 4.18
C GLY A 161 9.02 -8.17 4.00
N ALA A 162 8.17 -9.02 4.55
CA ALA A 162 6.75 -8.76 4.69
C ALA A 162 6.50 -7.57 5.62
N PHE A 163 5.38 -6.92 5.44
CA PHE A 163 4.93 -5.87 6.35
C PHE A 163 4.19 -6.50 7.52
N GLU A 164 4.45 -5.95 8.71
CA GLU A 164 3.78 -6.34 9.94
C GLU A 164 2.50 -5.54 10.15
N ARG A 165 1.55 -6.06 10.92
CA ARG A 165 0.39 -5.29 11.33
C ARG A 165 0.76 -4.34 12.47
N ALA A 166 0.28 -3.08 12.36
CA ALA A 166 0.47 -2.11 13.43
C ALA A 166 -0.29 -2.50 14.71
N LEU A 167 -1.46 -3.14 14.54
CA LEU A 167 -2.29 -3.75 15.59
C LEU A 167 -2.85 -5.09 15.11
N ALA A 168 -3.17 -5.98 16.05
CA ALA A 168 -3.83 -7.25 15.75
C ALA A 168 -5.32 -7.05 15.37
N GLU A 169 -5.92 -5.96 15.81
CA GLU A 169 -7.31 -5.59 15.58
C GLU A 169 -7.59 -5.33 14.10
N ARG A 170 -8.82 -5.56 13.70
CA ARG A 170 -9.27 -5.32 12.33
C ARG A 170 -9.47 -3.83 12.08
N ALA A 171 -9.06 -3.35 10.90
CA ALA A 171 -9.34 -2.00 10.45
C ALA A 171 -10.87 -1.73 10.34
N ALA A 172 -11.29 -0.53 10.69
CA ALA A 172 -12.68 -0.09 10.61
C ALA A 172 -13.21 0.03 9.17
N GLY A 173 -12.35 -0.05 8.16
CA GLY A 173 -12.75 0.09 6.75
C GLY A 173 -13.22 1.50 6.42
N ASN A 174 -12.66 2.50 7.06
CA ASN A 174 -13.09 3.89 6.95
C ASN A 174 -12.13 4.79 6.15
N PHE A 175 -11.12 4.22 5.48
CA PHE A 175 -10.28 4.97 4.55
C PHE A 175 -11.13 5.64 3.47
N GLY A 176 -10.85 6.90 3.22
CA GLY A 176 -11.49 7.68 2.16
C GLY A 176 -12.86 8.24 2.50
N ARG A 177 -13.44 7.96 3.66
CA ARG A 177 -14.71 8.57 4.03
C ARG A 177 -14.68 10.08 3.91
N ARG A 178 -15.68 10.64 3.24
CA ARG A 178 -15.86 12.08 3.05
C ARG A 178 -16.39 12.67 4.35
N ARG A 179 -15.56 13.39 5.10
CA ARG A 179 -15.89 13.90 6.43
C ARG A 179 -16.68 15.20 6.38
N ILE A 180 -17.82 15.21 7.07
CA ILE A 180 -18.61 16.43 7.32
C ILE A 180 -18.65 16.59 8.85
N LEU A 181 -17.90 17.59 9.35
CA LEU A 181 -17.78 17.85 10.78
C LEU A 181 -18.62 19.06 11.13
N ASN A 182 -19.61 18.93 12.01
CA ASN A 182 -20.58 19.99 12.39
C ASN A 182 -21.21 20.65 11.14
N GLY A 183 -21.50 19.88 10.08
CA GLY A 183 -22.02 20.38 8.82
C GLY A 183 -20.97 20.97 7.86
N ILE A 184 -19.71 21.07 8.24
CA ILE A 184 -18.62 21.65 7.42
C ILE A 184 -17.85 20.52 6.73
N PRO A 185 -17.74 20.50 5.38
CA PRO A 185 -16.90 19.57 4.66
C PRO A 185 -15.43 19.72 5.07
N LYS A 186 -14.76 18.62 5.31
CA LYS A 186 -13.33 18.54 5.65
C LYS A 186 -12.62 17.54 4.73
N SER A 187 -11.29 17.52 4.80
CA SER A 187 -10.48 16.55 4.05
C SER A 187 -10.94 15.12 4.33
N PRO A 188 -10.92 14.23 3.33
CA PRO A 188 -11.25 12.82 3.50
C PRO A 188 -10.39 12.16 4.57
N HIS A 189 -10.90 11.07 5.13
CA HIS A 189 -10.15 10.23 6.07
C HIS A 189 -8.96 9.58 5.37
N ALA A 190 -7.74 10.02 5.64
CA ALA A 190 -6.54 9.65 4.89
C ALA A 190 -5.78 8.45 5.47
N GLY A 191 -6.44 7.61 6.24
CA GLY A 191 -5.90 6.41 6.86
C GLY A 191 -6.99 5.44 7.25
N GLN A 192 -6.62 4.43 8.04
CA GLN A 192 -7.54 3.46 8.64
C GLN A 192 -7.52 3.64 10.15
N ASP A 193 -8.69 3.57 10.77
CA ASP A 193 -8.80 3.54 12.22
C ASP A 193 -8.90 2.09 12.70
N TYR A 194 -8.19 1.78 13.78
CA TYR A 194 -8.17 0.50 14.47
C TYR A 194 -8.59 0.73 15.91
N THR A 195 -9.78 0.28 16.28
CA THR A 195 -10.29 0.40 17.65
C THR A 195 -9.59 -0.62 18.54
N ALA A 196 -8.90 -0.12 19.56
CA ALA A 196 -8.21 -0.93 20.55
C ALA A 196 -8.22 -0.19 21.91
N PRO A 197 -8.11 -0.89 23.05
CA PRO A 197 -8.00 -0.25 24.36
C PRO A 197 -6.79 0.70 24.43
N ALA A 198 -6.93 1.80 25.19
CA ALA A 198 -5.80 2.66 25.51
C ALA A 198 -4.68 1.81 26.14
N GLY A 199 -3.41 2.15 25.84
CA GLY A 199 -2.25 1.38 26.28
C GLY A 199 -1.84 0.21 25.39
N THR A 200 -2.68 -0.22 24.44
CA THR A 200 -2.33 -1.30 23.50
C THR A 200 -1.05 -0.96 22.73
N PRO A 201 -0.03 -1.84 22.66
CA PRO A 201 1.20 -1.57 21.91
C PRO A 201 0.92 -1.39 20.40
N VAL A 202 1.52 -0.35 19.82
CA VAL A 202 1.45 -0.04 18.38
C VAL A 202 2.79 -0.36 17.75
N HIS A 203 2.79 -1.13 16.67
CA HIS A 203 3.99 -1.65 16.02
C HIS A 203 4.27 -0.95 14.69
N ALA A 204 5.57 -0.76 14.37
CA ALA A 204 6.01 -0.29 13.06
C ALA A 204 5.65 -1.33 11.99
N ILE A 205 5.00 -0.89 10.91
CA ILE A 205 4.57 -1.80 9.82
C ILE A 205 5.74 -2.37 9.00
N ALA A 206 6.89 -1.70 9.00
CA ALA A 206 8.11 -2.12 8.31
C ALA A 206 9.32 -1.46 8.97
N ALA A 207 10.52 -1.92 8.65
CA ALA A 207 11.75 -1.25 9.05
C ALA A 207 11.82 0.15 8.43
N GLY A 208 12.39 1.10 9.16
CA GLY A 208 12.46 2.49 8.74
C GLY A 208 13.18 3.39 9.73
N ARG A 209 13.09 4.70 9.50
CA ARG A 209 13.63 5.73 10.36
C ARG A 209 12.53 6.66 10.86
N VAL A 210 12.47 6.88 12.16
CA VAL A 210 11.55 7.85 12.77
C VAL A 210 11.93 9.26 12.32
N ARG A 211 11.02 9.96 11.65
CA ARG A 211 11.22 11.32 11.16
C ARG A 211 10.55 12.36 12.05
N LEU A 212 9.44 11.97 12.70
CA LEU A 212 8.74 12.79 13.69
C LEU A 212 8.24 11.90 14.83
N ALA A 213 8.38 12.39 16.07
CA ALA A 213 7.84 11.79 17.29
C ALA A 213 7.48 12.91 18.28
N ARG A 214 6.28 13.54 18.13
CA ARG A 214 5.86 14.71 18.89
C ARG A 214 4.36 14.89 18.98
N ASP A 215 3.91 15.87 19.76
CA ASP A 215 2.50 16.23 19.89
C ASP A 215 2.09 17.25 18.84
N PHE A 216 0.99 16.95 18.12
CA PHE A 216 0.35 17.81 17.13
C PHE A 216 -1.10 18.10 17.54
N TYR A 217 -1.59 19.28 17.23
CA TYR A 217 -2.91 19.73 17.63
C TYR A 217 -4.04 18.77 17.17
N TYR A 218 -4.06 18.39 15.91
CA TYR A 218 -5.11 17.51 15.39
C TYR A 218 -4.81 16.02 15.57
N SER A 219 -3.60 15.61 15.37
CA SER A 219 -3.23 14.20 15.42
C SER A 219 -2.77 13.70 16.77
N GLY A 220 -2.63 14.62 17.75
CA GLY A 220 -2.11 14.30 19.09
C GLY A 220 -0.69 13.76 19.04
N LEU A 221 -0.34 12.88 19.95
CA LEU A 221 0.96 12.23 19.96
C LEU A 221 1.10 11.39 18.69
N THR A 222 2.08 11.77 17.88
CA THR A 222 2.25 11.32 16.49
C THR A 222 3.65 10.76 16.29
N VAL A 223 3.74 9.62 15.60
CA VAL A 223 4.98 9.07 15.04
C VAL A 223 4.87 9.00 13.53
N LEU A 224 5.89 9.51 12.80
CA LEU A 224 6.06 9.29 11.37
C LEU A 224 7.33 8.48 11.14
N VAL A 225 7.20 7.35 10.45
CA VAL A 225 8.32 6.47 10.08
C VAL A 225 8.50 6.50 8.57
N ASP A 226 9.68 6.91 8.13
CA ASP A 226 10.12 6.87 6.74
C ASP A 226 10.75 5.50 6.45
N HIS A 227 10.16 4.75 5.54
CA HIS A 227 10.61 3.43 5.12
C HIS A 227 11.50 3.48 3.87
N GLY A 228 11.85 4.68 3.39
CA GLY A 228 12.54 4.86 2.12
C GLY A 228 11.61 4.66 0.91
N ALA A 229 12.15 4.84 -0.29
CA ALA A 229 11.41 4.73 -1.56
C ALA A 229 10.10 5.54 -1.61
N GLY A 230 10.02 6.65 -0.88
CA GLY A 230 8.86 7.53 -0.81
C GLY A 230 7.73 7.02 0.11
N LEU A 231 7.95 5.94 0.84
CA LEU A 231 6.94 5.32 1.71
C LEU A 231 7.08 5.81 3.15
N VAL A 232 6.02 6.43 3.69
CA VAL A 232 5.96 6.90 5.08
C VAL A 232 4.69 6.39 5.75
N SER A 233 4.81 5.77 6.93
CA SER A 233 3.69 5.44 7.80
C SER A 233 3.50 6.46 8.91
N GLN A 234 2.24 6.65 9.34
CA GLN A 234 1.81 7.61 10.35
C GLN A 234 1.01 6.89 11.42
N TYR A 235 1.40 7.06 12.68
CA TYR A 235 0.74 6.49 13.85
C TYR A 235 0.25 7.65 14.71
N LEU A 236 -1.06 7.87 14.74
CA LEU A 236 -1.67 9.06 15.37
C LEU A 236 -2.52 8.69 16.57
N HIS A 237 -2.88 9.70 17.37
CA HIS A 237 -3.72 9.63 18.56
C HIS A 237 -3.14 8.79 19.70
N LEU A 238 -1.79 8.62 19.69
CA LEU A 238 -1.10 7.82 20.70
C LEU A 238 -1.24 8.46 22.09
N GLU A 239 -1.20 7.66 23.15
CA GLU A 239 -1.07 8.17 24.53
C GLU A 239 0.39 8.26 24.98
N LYS A 240 1.28 7.49 24.34
CA LYS A 240 2.70 7.45 24.64
C LYS A 240 3.54 7.19 23.42
N LEU A 241 4.60 7.98 23.25
CA LEU A 241 5.67 7.75 22.28
C LEU A 241 6.73 6.86 22.93
N LEU A 242 7.20 5.81 22.21
CA LEU A 242 8.21 4.86 22.67
C LEU A 242 9.48 4.88 21.81
N VAL A 243 9.54 5.79 20.86
CA VAL A 243 10.68 6.03 19.96
C VAL A 243 10.98 7.51 19.88
N ALA A 244 12.20 7.85 19.47
CA ALA A 244 12.66 9.23 19.28
C ALA A 244 12.92 9.54 17.80
N GLU A 245 12.90 10.84 17.46
CA GLU A 245 13.26 11.29 16.11
C GLU A 245 14.71 10.91 15.79
N GLY A 246 14.93 10.40 14.57
CA GLY A 246 16.20 9.89 14.10
C GLY A 246 16.45 8.42 14.39
N GLU A 247 15.68 7.78 15.29
CA GLU A 247 15.80 6.36 15.62
C GLU A 247 15.49 5.47 14.42
N GLN A 248 16.26 4.40 14.25
CA GLN A 248 15.94 3.31 13.32
C GLN A 248 15.05 2.29 14.01
N VAL A 249 13.97 1.91 13.36
CA VAL A 249 13.03 0.91 13.88
C VAL A 249 12.99 -0.31 12.97
N ALA A 250 12.86 -1.48 13.57
CA ALA A 250 12.60 -2.73 12.86
C ALA A 250 11.10 -2.89 12.57
N ALA A 251 10.76 -3.73 11.59
CA ALA A 251 9.37 -4.19 11.41
C ALA A 251 8.89 -4.86 12.71
N GLY A 252 7.68 -4.56 13.15
CA GLY A 252 7.12 -5.10 14.39
C GLY A 252 7.65 -4.45 15.69
N GLN A 253 8.60 -3.53 15.62
CA GLN A 253 9.04 -2.79 16.82
C GLN A 253 7.92 -1.92 17.37
N VAL A 254 7.73 -1.88 18.70
CA VAL A 254 6.74 -1.02 19.33
C VAL A 254 7.17 0.44 19.22
N VAL A 255 6.36 1.28 18.59
CA VAL A 255 6.64 2.72 18.38
C VAL A 255 5.84 3.63 19.32
N GLY A 256 4.76 3.10 19.92
CA GLY A 256 3.91 3.86 20.82
C GLY A 256 2.81 3.00 21.43
N ARG A 257 1.85 3.63 22.06
CA ARG A 257 0.66 3.00 22.62
C ARG A 257 -0.59 3.70 22.15
N VAL A 258 -1.66 2.94 21.90
CA VAL A 258 -2.98 3.47 21.53
C VAL A 258 -3.45 4.44 22.59
N GLY A 259 -3.99 5.57 22.17
CA GLY A 259 -4.57 6.59 23.02
C GLY A 259 -5.76 7.27 22.36
N SER A 260 -6.05 8.49 22.81
CA SER A 260 -7.11 9.36 22.29
C SER A 260 -6.69 10.83 22.27
N THR A 261 -5.40 11.09 22.07
CA THR A 261 -4.86 12.47 22.03
C THR A 261 -5.24 13.18 20.73
N GLY A 262 -5.22 14.50 20.73
CA GLY A 262 -5.62 15.31 19.59
C GLY A 262 -7.12 15.23 19.29
N ARG A 263 -7.50 15.21 18.00
CA ARG A 263 -8.90 15.17 17.54
C ARG A 263 -9.40 13.73 17.43
N ALA A 264 -9.63 13.08 18.54
CA ALA A 264 -10.16 11.73 18.66
C ALA A 264 -11.46 11.71 19.46
N THR A 265 -12.38 10.79 19.14
CA THR A 265 -13.65 10.57 19.86
C THR A 265 -13.56 9.46 20.92
N GLY A 266 -12.47 8.73 20.94
CA GLY A 266 -12.18 7.64 21.89
C GLY A 266 -10.91 6.93 21.52
N PRO A 267 -10.47 5.94 22.31
CA PRO A 267 -9.21 5.24 22.08
C PRO A 267 -9.21 4.48 20.73
N HIS A 268 -8.26 4.79 19.87
CA HIS A 268 -8.01 4.10 18.60
C HIS A 268 -6.63 4.46 18.06
N LEU A 269 -6.08 3.64 17.20
CA LEU A 269 -4.96 4.01 16.34
C LEU A 269 -5.51 4.50 15.01
N HIS A 270 -5.13 5.70 14.58
CA HIS A 270 -5.21 6.08 13.18
C HIS A 270 -3.88 5.75 12.50
N LEU A 271 -3.90 4.79 11.56
CA LEU A 271 -2.77 4.43 10.73
C LEU A 271 -2.95 5.06 9.34
N GLY A 272 -2.08 6.00 8.99
CA GLY A 272 -1.99 6.57 7.64
C GLY A 272 -0.78 6.05 6.89
N VAL A 273 -0.84 6.06 5.57
CA VAL A 273 0.30 5.77 4.70
C VAL A 273 0.38 6.79 3.58
N ARG A 274 1.60 7.28 3.34
CA ARG A 274 1.94 8.13 2.21
C ARG A 274 2.93 7.42 1.29
N LEU A 275 2.71 7.53 0.00
CA LEU A 275 3.68 7.11 -1.01
C LEU A 275 3.94 8.30 -1.94
N PHE A 276 5.12 8.92 -1.84
CA PHE A 276 5.46 10.18 -2.53
C PHE A 276 4.36 11.24 -2.36
N GLU A 277 3.98 11.53 -1.10
CA GLU A 277 2.91 12.45 -0.68
C GLU A 277 1.47 11.93 -0.93
N GLN A 278 1.28 10.93 -1.79
CA GLN A 278 -0.05 10.40 -2.09
C GLN A 278 -0.62 9.62 -0.92
N ARG A 279 -1.88 9.88 -0.58
CA ARG A 279 -2.63 9.19 0.48
C ARG A 279 -3.12 7.86 -0.05
N VAL A 280 -2.55 6.77 0.42
CA VAL A 280 -2.90 5.42 0.00
C VAL A 280 -3.51 4.60 1.14
N ASP A 281 -4.35 3.64 0.80
CA ASP A 281 -5.03 2.79 1.76
C ASP A 281 -4.05 1.80 2.43
N PRO A 282 -3.84 1.88 3.77
CA PRO A 282 -2.93 0.98 4.47
C PRO A 282 -3.25 -0.51 4.27
N GLU A 283 -4.53 -0.88 4.18
CA GLU A 283 -4.94 -2.27 3.96
C GLU A 283 -4.57 -2.78 2.57
N ARG A 284 -4.57 -1.89 1.55
CA ARG A 284 -4.08 -2.23 0.22
C ARG A 284 -2.57 -2.45 0.20
N LEU A 285 -1.82 -1.58 0.88
CA LEU A 285 -0.36 -1.75 1.03
C LEU A 285 -0.03 -3.05 1.75
N TRP A 286 -0.71 -3.33 2.86
CA TRP A 286 -0.48 -4.54 3.62
C TRP A 286 -0.76 -5.80 2.78
N GLY A 287 -1.85 -5.79 2.00
CA GLY A 287 -2.19 -6.90 1.08
C GLY A 287 -1.13 -7.23 0.04
N LEU A 288 -0.25 -6.27 -0.33
CA LEU A 288 0.85 -6.50 -1.28
C LEU A 288 2.06 -7.20 -0.65
N PHE A 289 2.28 -7.03 0.65
CA PHE A 289 3.49 -7.43 1.37
C PHE A 289 3.22 -8.41 2.52
N ALA A 290 1.97 -8.87 2.70
CA ALA A 290 1.64 -9.87 3.70
C ALA A 290 2.43 -11.17 3.47
N ALA A 291 2.80 -11.85 4.57
CA ALA A 291 3.46 -13.14 4.49
C ALA A 291 2.60 -14.14 3.69
N GLY A 292 3.13 -14.67 2.60
CA GLY A 292 2.44 -15.64 1.72
C GLY A 292 1.94 -15.09 0.38
N THR A 293 2.13 -13.80 0.07
CA THR A 293 1.77 -13.18 -1.22
C THR A 293 2.92 -13.16 -2.25
N ARG A 294 3.85 -14.11 -2.18
CA ARG A 294 4.99 -14.23 -3.12
C ARG A 294 4.66 -15.08 -4.33
#